data_08cf4930369b28afb5f7c4c975eed330
#
_entry.id   08cf4930369b28afb5f7c4c975eed330
#
_cell.length_a   1.000
_cell.length_b   1.000
_cell.length_c   1.000
_cell.angle_alpha   90.00
_cell.angle_beta   90.00
_cell.angle_gamma   90.00
#
_symmetry.space_group_name_H-M   'P 1'
#
loop_
_entity.id
_entity.type
_entity.pdbx_description
1 polymer ?
#
loop_
_entity_poly.entity_id
_entity_poly.type
_entity_poly.pdbx_seq_one_letter_code
_entity_poly.pdbx_strand_id
1 'polypeptide(L)'
;MALTPGTRLGVYEIVAAIGEGGMGQVFRARDTKLDRDVAIKILPEAFAHDADRLARFTREAKTLASLNHPHIAGIHGLEESGGITALVMELVEGDDLSQRIARGAIPLDEARPIAKQIAEALEAAHEQGIIHRDLKPANIKVRADGTVKVLDFVAPRRRGEETVM
;
A
#
# COMPACT_ATOMS: atom_id res chain seq x y z
N MET A 1 -6.53 -3.78 -19.63
CA MET A 1 -5.46 -3.09 -20.38
C MET A 1 -4.22 -3.02 -19.50
N ALA A 2 -3.11 -3.48 -20.01
CA ALA A 2 -1.84 -3.34 -19.31
C ALA A 2 -1.36 -1.89 -19.40
N LEU A 3 -1.04 -1.28 -18.27
CA LEU A 3 -0.42 0.04 -18.24
C LEU A 3 1.06 -0.10 -18.59
N THR A 4 1.51 0.71 -19.51
CA THR A 4 2.90 0.74 -19.98
C THR A 4 3.61 2.02 -19.52
N PRO A 5 4.94 2.01 -19.43
CA PRO A 5 5.69 3.24 -19.16
C PRO A 5 5.28 4.37 -20.09
N GLY A 6 5.10 5.56 -19.55
CA GLY A 6 4.63 6.73 -20.27
C GLY A 6 3.12 6.95 -20.26
N THR A 7 2.32 5.94 -19.86
CA THR A 7 0.88 6.10 -19.68
C THR A 7 0.58 7.11 -18.58
N ARG A 8 -0.37 7.98 -18.81
CA ARG A 8 -0.81 8.97 -17.81
C ARG A 8 -2.13 8.60 -17.16
N LEU A 9 -2.17 8.72 -15.83
CA LEU A 9 -3.38 8.68 -15.02
C LEU A 9 -3.47 10.01 -14.28
N GLY A 10 -4.30 10.94 -14.81
CA GLY A 10 -4.33 12.30 -14.27
C GLY A 10 -2.96 12.97 -14.38
N VAL A 11 -2.43 13.42 -13.24
CA VAL A 11 -1.11 14.06 -13.16
C VAL A 11 0.04 13.05 -13.03
N TYR A 12 -0.28 11.77 -12.91
CA TYR A 12 0.71 10.72 -12.68
C TYR A 12 1.13 10.06 -13.99
N GLU A 13 2.42 9.92 -14.17
CA GLU A 13 3.00 9.22 -15.32
C GLU A 13 3.62 7.90 -14.87
N ILE A 14 3.18 6.79 -15.45
CA ILE A 14 3.68 5.46 -15.13
C ILE A 14 5.14 5.35 -15.58
N VAL A 15 6.00 4.91 -14.67
CA VAL A 15 7.43 4.69 -14.93
C VAL A 15 7.74 3.22 -15.14
N ALA A 16 7.28 2.35 -14.23
CA ALA A 16 7.55 0.93 -14.28
C ALA A 16 6.58 0.13 -13.41
N ALA A 17 6.36 -1.13 -13.74
CA ALA A 17 5.70 -2.07 -12.85
C ALA A 17 6.66 -2.47 -11.72
N ILE A 18 6.19 -2.46 -10.47
CA ILE A 18 7.01 -2.81 -9.30
C ILE A 18 6.46 -3.98 -8.49
N GLY A 19 5.28 -4.47 -8.81
CA GLY A 19 4.74 -5.65 -8.17
C GLY A 19 3.42 -6.09 -8.76
N GLU A 20 3.15 -7.38 -8.62
CA GLU A 20 1.84 -7.98 -8.86
C GLU A 20 1.43 -8.69 -7.58
N GLY A 21 0.37 -8.20 -6.97
CA GLY A 21 -0.29 -8.91 -5.88
C GLY A 21 -1.54 -9.61 -6.37
N GLY A 22 -2.09 -10.55 -5.60
CA GLY A 22 -3.35 -11.24 -5.92
C GLY A 22 -4.56 -10.33 -6.09
N MET A 23 -4.42 -9.03 -5.85
CA MET A 23 -5.49 -8.02 -5.84
C MET A 23 -5.17 -6.79 -6.70
N GLY A 24 -4.27 -6.90 -7.66
CA GLY A 24 -3.98 -5.83 -8.60
C GLY A 24 -2.49 -5.58 -8.85
N GLN A 25 -2.23 -4.71 -9.79
CA GLN A 25 -0.89 -4.33 -10.20
C GLN A 25 -0.46 -3.06 -9.46
N VAL A 26 0.81 -3.01 -9.08
CA VAL A 26 1.44 -1.83 -8.46
C VAL A 26 2.51 -1.29 -9.40
N PHE A 27 2.48 0.02 -9.59
CA PHE A 27 3.41 0.72 -10.47
C PHE A 27 4.15 1.81 -9.70
N ARG A 28 5.40 2.03 -10.10
CA ARG A 28 6.09 3.27 -9.82
C ARG A 28 5.61 4.31 -10.82
N ALA A 29 5.27 5.48 -10.33
CA ALA A 29 4.82 6.59 -11.16
C ALA A 29 5.44 7.91 -10.71
N ARG A 30 5.47 8.87 -11.61
CA ARG A 30 5.91 10.23 -11.34
C ARG A 30 4.69 11.13 -11.15
N ASP A 31 4.58 11.74 -9.97
CA ASP A 31 3.69 12.88 -9.77
C ASP A 31 4.28 14.09 -10.47
N THR A 32 3.73 14.45 -11.62
CA THR A 32 4.26 15.53 -12.44
C THR A 32 3.93 16.93 -11.89
N LYS A 33 3.00 17.00 -10.95
CA LYS A 33 2.58 18.25 -10.32
C LYS A 33 3.43 18.58 -9.09
N LEU A 34 3.72 17.59 -8.26
CA LEU A 34 4.52 17.74 -7.05
C LEU A 34 5.97 17.28 -7.24
N ASP A 35 6.30 16.79 -8.43
CA ASP A 35 7.65 16.40 -8.83
C ASP A 35 8.30 15.36 -7.91
N ARG A 36 7.56 14.30 -7.62
CA ARG A 36 7.99 13.19 -6.77
C ARG A 36 7.54 11.84 -7.30
N ASP A 37 8.27 10.80 -6.94
CA ASP A 37 7.87 9.44 -7.25
C ASP A 37 6.82 8.95 -6.24
N VAL A 38 5.86 8.20 -6.73
CA VAL A 38 4.77 7.59 -5.95
C VAL A 38 4.58 6.13 -6.36
N ALA A 39 3.89 5.37 -5.52
CA ALA A 39 3.37 4.06 -5.87
C ALA A 39 1.90 4.18 -6.24
N ILE A 40 1.50 3.54 -7.33
CA ILE A 40 0.11 3.50 -7.76
C ILE A 40 -0.36 2.05 -7.79
N LYS A 41 -1.43 1.76 -7.05
CA LYS A 41 -2.09 0.47 -7.05
C LYS A 41 -3.39 0.57 -7.84
N ILE A 42 -3.49 -0.20 -8.91
CA ILE A 42 -4.70 -0.26 -9.74
C ILE A 42 -5.70 -1.19 -9.07
N LEU A 43 -6.92 -0.73 -8.86
CA LEU A 43 -7.99 -1.55 -8.33
C LEU A 43 -8.52 -2.47 -9.42
N PRO A 44 -8.79 -3.76 -9.11
CA PRO A 44 -9.43 -4.66 -10.06
C PRO A 44 -10.75 -4.11 -10.56
N GLU A 45 -11.05 -4.29 -11.84
CA GLU A 45 -12.27 -3.77 -12.47
C GLU A 45 -13.54 -4.25 -11.77
N ALA A 46 -13.60 -5.53 -11.42
CA ALA A 46 -14.72 -6.11 -10.68
C ALA A 46 -14.95 -5.45 -9.31
N PHE A 47 -13.87 -4.99 -8.66
CA PHE A 47 -13.93 -4.26 -7.40
C PHE A 47 -14.40 -2.82 -7.62
N ALA A 48 -13.87 -2.15 -8.63
CA ALA A 48 -14.22 -0.77 -8.95
C ALA A 48 -15.69 -0.60 -9.35
N HIS A 49 -16.32 -1.65 -9.87
CA HIS A 49 -17.73 -1.66 -10.25
C HIS A 49 -18.68 -2.10 -9.12
N ASP A 50 -18.16 -2.55 -7.98
CA ASP A 50 -18.97 -2.87 -6.79
C ASP A 50 -19.05 -1.64 -5.89
N ALA A 51 -20.20 -0.96 -5.95
CA ALA A 51 -20.39 0.34 -5.27
C ALA A 51 -20.22 0.24 -3.75
N ASP A 52 -20.65 -0.84 -3.11
CA ASP A 52 -20.56 -1.02 -1.66
C ASP A 52 -19.10 -1.26 -1.24
N ARG A 53 -18.38 -2.08 -1.99
CA ARG A 53 -16.96 -2.36 -1.74
C ARG A 53 -16.11 -1.12 -1.96
N LEU A 54 -16.37 -0.39 -3.04
CA LEU A 54 -15.66 0.85 -3.35
C LEU A 54 -15.92 1.94 -2.30
N ALA A 55 -17.15 2.08 -1.83
CA ALA A 55 -17.50 3.03 -0.77
C ALA A 55 -16.79 2.72 0.55
N ARG A 56 -16.72 1.45 0.92
CA ARG A 56 -16.00 1.00 2.12
C ARG A 56 -14.49 1.24 2.00
N PHE A 57 -13.92 0.87 0.86
CA PHE A 57 -12.52 1.12 0.54
C PHE A 57 -12.17 2.61 0.61
N THR A 58 -12.99 3.46 -0.01
CA THR A 58 -12.79 4.91 0.00
C THR A 58 -12.86 5.48 1.42
N ARG A 59 -13.77 4.99 2.26
CA ARG A 59 -13.89 5.41 3.66
C ARG A 59 -12.65 5.05 4.46
N GLU A 60 -12.17 3.82 4.34
CA GLU A 60 -10.93 3.37 5.01
C GLU A 60 -9.72 4.15 4.49
N ALA A 61 -9.64 4.39 3.19
CA ALA A 61 -8.57 5.18 2.60
C ALA A 61 -8.54 6.62 3.13
N LYS A 62 -9.71 7.26 3.26
CA LYS A 62 -9.82 8.61 3.85
C LYS A 62 -9.35 8.64 5.31
N THR A 63 -9.74 7.65 6.10
CA THR A 63 -9.32 7.54 7.49
C THR A 63 -7.81 7.36 7.59
N LEU A 64 -7.24 6.46 6.79
CA LEU A 64 -5.81 6.22 6.78
C LEU A 64 -5.02 7.42 6.24
N ALA A 65 -5.57 8.13 5.26
CA ALA A 65 -4.94 9.33 4.69
C ALA A 65 -4.80 10.47 5.71
N SER A 66 -5.70 10.54 6.69
CA SER A 66 -5.62 11.51 7.79
C SER A 66 -4.60 11.11 8.86
N LEU A 67 -4.19 9.85 8.88
CA LEU A 67 -3.22 9.32 9.83
C LEU A 67 -1.80 9.50 9.28
N ASN A 68 -1.04 10.37 9.92
CA ASN A 68 0.37 10.57 9.60
C ASN A 68 1.23 9.83 10.63
N HIS A 69 1.75 8.68 10.24
CA HIS A 69 2.56 7.84 11.13
C HIS A 69 3.87 7.44 10.42
N PRO A 70 5.02 7.51 11.13
CA PRO A 70 6.33 7.21 10.52
C PRO A 70 6.48 5.77 10.04
N HIS A 71 5.68 4.84 10.56
CA HIS A 71 5.76 3.42 10.23
C HIS A 71 4.59 2.89 9.39
N ILE A 72 3.77 3.79 8.87
CA ILE A 72 2.69 3.46 7.94
C ILE A 72 2.95 4.20 6.62
N ALA A 73 2.96 3.47 5.51
CA ALA A 73 3.07 4.09 4.19
C ALA A 73 1.86 5.00 3.95
N GLY A 74 2.12 6.26 3.66
CA GLY A 74 1.09 7.28 3.51
C GLY A 74 0.25 7.10 2.25
N ILE A 75 -1.01 7.50 2.33
CA ILE A 75 -1.90 7.59 1.17
C ILE A 75 -1.88 9.03 0.66
N HIS A 76 -1.61 9.20 -0.64
CA HIS A 76 -1.56 10.50 -1.29
C HIS A 76 -2.86 10.86 -2.00
N GLY A 77 -3.65 9.87 -2.41
CA GLY A 77 -4.92 10.12 -3.06
C GLY A 77 -5.54 8.91 -3.73
N LEU A 78 -6.73 9.14 -4.27
CA LEU A 78 -7.43 8.25 -5.17
C LEU A 78 -7.54 8.95 -6.52
N GLU A 79 -7.23 8.23 -7.59
CA GLU A 79 -7.32 8.74 -8.96
C GLU A 79 -8.32 7.91 -9.75
N GLU A 80 -9.18 8.61 -10.46
CA GLU A 80 -10.11 7.99 -11.41
C GLU A 80 -9.86 8.60 -12.79
N SER A 81 -9.41 7.79 -13.71
CA SER A 81 -9.05 8.23 -15.05
C SER A 81 -9.25 7.11 -16.06
N GLY A 82 -9.96 7.41 -17.14
CA GLY A 82 -10.17 6.45 -18.24
C GLY A 82 -10.85 5.15 -17.83
N GLY A 83 -11.72 5.17 -16.83
CA GLY A 83 -12.39 3.99 -16.29
C GLY A 83 -11.54 3.17 -15.32
N ILE A 84 -10.33 3.66 -14.99
CA ILE A 84 -9.40 3.04 -14.05
C ILE A 84 -9.50 3.77 -12.72
N THR A 85 -9.63 3.02 -11.63
CA THR A 85 -9.54 3.52 -10.26
C THR A 85 -8.23 3.07 -9.65
N ALA A 86 -7.48 4.01 -9.11
CA ALA A 86 -6.16 3.76 -8.56
C ALA A 86 -5.96 4.43 -7.21
N LEU A 87 -5.24 3.74 -6.33
CA LEU A 87 -4.77 4.28 -5.06
C LEU A 87 -3.35 4.80 -5.23
N VAL A 88 -3.14 6.07 -4.92
CA VAL A 88 -1.82 6.71 -4.95
C VAL A 88 -1.24 6.72 -3.54
N MET A 89 -0.04 6.17 -3.41
CA MET A 89 0.60 5.94 -2.11
C MET A 89 2.04 6.43 -2.10
N GLU A 90 2.56 6.58 -0.90
CA GLU A 90 3.99 6.75 -0.67
C GLU A 90 4.77 5.60 -1.31
N LEU A 91 5.76 5.93 -2.12
CA LEU A 91 6.71 4.95 -2.63
C LEU A 91 7.76 4.67 -1.55
N VAL A 92 7.77 3.44 -1.06
CA VAL A 92 8.77 2.98 -0.10
C VAL A 92 9.77 2.12 -0.83
N GLU A 93 11.00 2.58 -0.92
CA GLU A 93 12.10 1.84 -1.53
C GLU A 93 12.74 0.86 -0.55
N GLY A 94 13.35 -0.18 -1.07
CA GLY A 94 14.01 -1.23 -0.31
C GLY A 94 13.31 -2.58 -0.42
N ASP A 95 13.96 -3.59 0.15
CA ASP A 95 13.41 -4.93 0.20
C ASP A 95 12.29 -5.03 1.24
N ASP A 96 11.29 -5.86 0.97
CA ASP A 96 10.36 -6.28 1.99
C ASP A 96 10.95 -7.37 2.89
N LEU A 97 10.30 -7.67 4.01
CA LEU A 97 10.79 -8.68 4.94
C LEU A 97 10.82 -10.09 4.37
N SER A 98 9.95 -10.41 3.41
CA SER A 98 9.97 -11.74 2.77
C SER A 98 11.25 -11.95 1.98
N GLN A 99 11.71 -10.93 1.27
CA GLN A 99 12.97 -10.95 0.54
C GLN A 99 14.16 -11.04 1.49
N ARG A 100 14.11 -10.31 2.59
CA ARG A 100 15.14 -10.34 3.61
C ARG A 100 15.26 -11.68 4.32
N ILE A 101 14.14 -12.27 4.72
CA ILE A 101 14.08 -13.58 5.38
C ILE A 101 14.57 -14.68 4.43
N ALA A 102 14.29 -14.56 3.14
CA ALA A 102 14.78 -15.50 2.13
C ALA A 102 16.31 -15.56 2.03
N ARG A 103 17.01 -14.49 2.42
CA ARG A 103 18.48 -14.45 2.48
C ARG A 103 19.07 -14.97 3.79
N GLY A 104 18.24 -15.34 4.73
CA GLY A 104 18.66 -15.87 6.02
C GLY A 104 17.89 -15.26 7.20
N ALA A 105 18.05 -15.86 8.38
CA ALA A 105 17.41 -15.40 9.60
C ALA A 105 17.89 -13.98 9.97
N ILE A 106 16.96 -13.17 10.45
CA ILE A 106 17.27 -11.83 10.95
C ILE A 106 17.79 -11.97 12.40
N PRO A 107 18.97 -11.41 12.71
CA PRO A 107 19.48 -11.42 14.09
C PRO A 107 18.49 -10.79 15.07
N LEU A 108 18.44 -11.30 16.29
CA LEU A 108 17.45 -10.88 17.29
C LEU A 108 17.54 -9.39 17.64
N ASP A 109 18.77 -8.87 17.74
CA ASP A 109 19.02 -7.45 18.01
C ASP A 109 18.49 -6.51 16.89
N GLU A 110 18.34 -7.03 15.69
CA GLU A 110 17.77 -6.33 14.55
C GLU A 110 16.25 -6.59 14.42
N ALA A 111 15.81 -7.82 14.72
CA ALA A 111 14.40 -8.20 14.67
C ALA A 111 13.53 -7.47 15.70
N ARG A 112 14.05 -7.23 16.90
CA ARG A 112 13.31 -6.53 17.96
C ARG A 112 12.90 -5.10 17.60
N PRO A 113 13.80 -4.25 17.10
CA PRO A 113 13.41 -2.91 16.63
C PRO A 113 12.38 -2.93 15.48
N ILE A 114 12.49 -3.90 14.58
CA ILE A 114 11.53 -4.09 13.51
C ILE A 114 10.15 -4.45 14.07
N ALA A 115 10.08 -5.42 14.96
CA ALA A 115 8.82 -5.85 15.59
C ALA A 115 8.15 -4.72 16.38
N LYS A 116 8.93 -3.91 17.10
CA LYS A 116 8.42 -2.75 17.83
C LYS A 116 7.78 -1.72 16.90
N GLN A 117 8.43 -1.39 15.81
CA GLN A 117 7.91 -0.43 14.82
C GLN A 117 6.63 -0.95 14.15
N ILE A 118 6.55 -2.24 13.86
CA ILE A 118 5.33 -2.86 13.34
C ILE A 118 4.18 -2.74 14.36
N ALA A 119 4.44 -3.03 15.63
CA ALA A 119 3.45 -2.92 16.69
C ALA A 119 2.95 -1.48 16.85
N GLU A 120 3.83 -0.49 16.78
CA GLU A 120 3.46 0.93 16.84
C GLU A 120 2.58 1.34 15.65
N ALA A 121 2.87 0.85 14.45
CA ALA A 121 2.04 1.07 13.26
C ALA A 121 0.64 0.47 13.43
N LEU A 122 0.54 -0.76 13.90
CA LEU A 122 -0.72 -1.44 14.15
C LEU A 122 -1.55 -0.75 15.22
N GLU A 123 -0.91 -0.34 16.31
CA GLU A 123 -1.57 0.41 17.39
C GLU A 123 -2.21 1.70 16.85
N ALA A 124 -1.46 2.49 16.11
CA ALA A 124 -1.96 3.73 15.53
C ALA A 124 -3.15 3.50 14.59
N ALA A 125 -3.10 2.47 13.76
CA ALA A 125 -4.21 2.13 12.87
C ALA A 125 -5.43 1.62 13.66
N HIS A 126 -5.23 0.78 14.67
CA HIS A 126 -6.30 0.24 15.50
C HIS A 126 -7.03 1.34 16.28
N GLU A 127 -6.33 2.34 16.76
CA GLU A 127 -6.94 3.51 17.41
C GLU A 127 -7.90 4.28 16.49
N GLN A 128 -7.69 4.18 15.18
CA GLN A 128 -8.57 4.76 14.16
C GLN A 128 -9.62 3.78 13.63
N GLY A 129 -9.72 2.59 14.24
CA GLY A 129 -10.65 1.55 13.81
C GLY A 129 -10.25 0.79 12.55
N ILE A 130 -8.98 0.91 12.12
CA ILE A 130 -8.46 0.22 10.95
C ILE A 130 -7.68 -1.02 11.38
N ILE A 131 -8.08 -2.17 10.86
CA ILE A 131 -7.39 -3.44 11.05
C ILE A 131 -6.74 -3.83 9.73
N HIS A 132 -5.47 -4.22 9.75
CA HIS A 132 -4.73 -4.53 8.52
C HIS A 132 -5.32 -5.72 7.76
N ARG A 133 -5.60 -6.81 8.42
CA ARG A 133 -6.21 -8.06 7.92
C ARG A 133 -5.37 -8.89 6.95
N ASP A 134 -4.25 -8.39 6.46
CA ASP A 134 -3.33 -9.11 5.57
C ASP A 134 -1.87 -8.82 5.93
N LEU A 135 -1.58 -8.75 7.22
CA LEU A 135 -0.21 -8.50 7.70
C LEU A 135 0.66 -9.71 7.41
N LYS A 136 1.69 -9.50 6.63
CA LYS A 136 2.66 -10.53 6.23
C LYS A 136 3.99 -9.87 5.87
N PRO A 137 5.10 -10.63 5.83
CA PRO A 137 6.42 -10.07 5.54
C PRO A 137 6.51 -9.29 4.23
N ALA A 138 5.74 -9.68 3.21
CA ALA A 138 5.70 -8.99 1.91
C ALA A 138 5.11 -7.57 2.00
N ASN A 139 4.33 -7.27 3.04
CA ASN A 139 3.72 -5.96 3.27
C ASN A 139 4.50 -5.09 4.26
N ILE A 140 5.71 -5.46 4.58
CA ILE A 140 6.57 -4.72 5.51
C ILE A 140 7.89 -4.44 4.83
N LYS A 141 8.22 -3.17 4.67
CA LYS A 141 9.51 -2.74 4.14
C LYS A 141 10.37 -2.12 5.23
N VAL A 142 11.66 -2.35 5.13
CA VAL A 142 12.66 -1.75 6.01
C VAL A 142 13.60 -0.92 5.16
N ARG A 143 13.62 0.38 5.40
CA ARG A 143 14.52 1.30 4.71
C ARG A 143 15.97 1.07 5.12
N ALA A 144 16.90 1.61 4.34
CA ALA A 144 18.34 1.53 4.62
C ALA A 144 18.72 2.10 6.00
N ASP A 145 17.97 3.09 6.51
CA ASP A 145 18.15 3.68 7.84
C ASP A 145 17.52 2.87 8.98
N GLY A 146 16.89 1.74 8.69
CA GLY A 146 16.21 0.89 9.67
C GLY A 146 14.76 1.25 9.94
N THR A 147 14.22 2.29 9.28
CA THR A 147 12.82 2.68 9.42
C THR A 147 11.91 1.66 8.76
N VAL A 148 10.96 1.13 9.55
CA VAL A 148 9.94 0.20 9.06
C VAL A 148 8.75 0.98 8.51
N LYS A 149 8.24 0.52 7.36
CA LYS A 149 6.98 0.99 6.77
C LYS A 149 6.06 -0.21 6.52
N VAL A 150 4.88 -0.17 7.12
CA VAL A 150 3.83 -1.16 6.86
C VAL A 150 3.00 -0.68 5.68
N LEU A 151 2.83 -1.56 4.70
CA LEU A 151 2.10 -1.33 3.46
C LEU A 151 0.73 -2.01 3.49
N ASP A 152 -0.14 -1.58 2.59
CA ASP A 152 -1.40 -2.26 2.27
C ASP A 152 -2.39 -2.38 3.44
N PHE A 153 -2.45 -1.37 4.33
CA PHE A 153 -3.54 -1.25 5.30
C PHE A 153 -4.90 -1.12 4.62
N VAL A 154 -4.93 -0.47 3.48
CA VAL A 154 -6.11 -0.33 2.64
C VAL A 154 -5.86 -1.12 1.37
N ALA A 155 -6.46 -2.29 1.29
CA ALA A 155 -6.37 -3.17 0.14
C ALA A 155 -7.77 -3.63 -0.27
N PRO A 156 -8.01 -3.81 -1.58
CA PRO A 156 -9.26 -4.40 -2.03
C PRO A 156 -9.37 -5.84 -1.49
N ARG A 157 -10.48 -6.14 -0.82
CA ARG A 157 -10.71 -7.46 -0.21
C ARG A 157 -11.36 -8.40 -1.21
N ARG A 158 -11.02 -9.68 -1.13
CA ARG A 158 -11.69 -10.71 -1.90
C ARG A 158 -13.13 -10.88 -1.43
N ARG A 159 -13.99 -11.26 -2.37
CA ARG A 159 -15.38 -11.63 -2.05
C ARG A 159 -15.37 -12.83 -1.09
N GLY A 160 -15.93 -12.68 0.10
CA GLY A 160 -15.95 -13.71 1.14
C GLY A 160 -15.01 -13.47 2.33
N GLU A 161 -14.14 -12.47 2.28
CA GLU A 161 -13.32 -12.05 3.44
C GLU A 161 -14.05 -11.02 4.31
N GLU A 162 -15.37 -10.95 4.22
CA GLU A 162 -16.17 -10.16 5.14
C GLU A 162 -16.11 -10.81 6.52
N THR A 163 -15.35 -10.17 7.39
CA THR A 163 -15.33 -10.58 8.79
C THR A 163 -16.72 -10.40 9.37
N VAL A 164 -17.38 -11.49 9.62
CA VAL A 164 -18.54 -11.50 10.51
C VAL A 164 -18.00 -11.09 11.88
N MET A 165 -18.30 -9.87 12.28
CA MET A 165 -18.09 -9.48 13.66
C MET A 165 -19.05 -10.23 14.58
#